data_99eb26f524c5eb6c9ffcf49b4d9449c9
#
_entry.id   99eb26f524c5eb6c9ffcf49b4d9449c9
#
_cell.length_a   1.000
_cell.length_b   1.000
_cell.length_c   1.000
_cell.angle_alpha   90.00
_cell.angle_beta   90.00
_cell.angle_gamma   90.00
#
_symmetry.space_group_name_H-M   'P 1'
#
loop_
_entity.id
_entity.type
_entity.pdbx_description
1 polymer ?
#
loop_
_entity_poly.entity_id
_entity_poly.type
_entity_poly.pdbx_seq_one_letter_code
_entity_poly.pdbx_strand_id
1 'polypeptide(L)'
;MLHKEYGTTRSPWYSIGGYTVATATAVSRMLNNKHWLSDVMVGAGIGILSTEVGYFLTDLIFKDKGITHSYLGFETFNYQRNPSFFGIYMGFSLMPTKFNLAPDVRLKASPGSTAGFEGAWFMNRYIGFGGRISATSMPLSLTKPLANPTVPGTTYQVNALKSDPLDMIGGYIGSYLSYPVTNRFLLGTKLLIGCNYSPASRISALGVEEGKPETIEKEIVNTNKAFNIGYSTNASFSYILHPNLNVRVFLDYTFIPSRFVSYIANPKKETDRFEHHKTLQALTLGASVNIMLW
;
A
#
# COMPACT_ATOMS: atom_id res chain seq x y z
N MET A 1 17.48 -13.11 -10.20
CA MET A 1 18.53 -13.96 -10.80
C MET A 1 18.09 -14.58 -12.12
N LEU A 2 17.12 -15.51 -12.19
CA LEU A 2 16.71 -16.17 -13.45
C LEU A 2 16.44 -15.19 -14.61
N HIS A 3 15.80 -14.06 -14.33
CA HIS A 3 15.55 -13.05 -15.35
C HIS A 3 16.83 -12.43 -15.90
N LYS A 4 17.78 -12.05 -15.04
CA LYS A 4 19.05 -11.43 -15.45
C LYS A 4 19.97 -12.38 -16.19
N GLU A 5 20.07 -13.62 -15.70
CA GLU A 5 21.01 -14.60 -16.25
C GLU A 5 20.51 -15.27 -17.54
N TYR A 6 19.23 -15.55 -17.60
CA TYR A 6 18.68 -16.40 -18.68
C TYR A 6 17.53 -15.73 -19.45
N GLY A 7 16.78 -14.83 -18.85
CA GLY A 7 15.60 -14.23 -19.45
C GLY A 7 15.92 -13.29 -20.60
N THR A 8 17.05 -12.61 -20.53
CA THR A 8 17.53 -11.67 -21.59
C THR A 8 18.51 -12.34 -22.56
N THR A 9 19.23 -13.38 -22.11
CA THR A 9 20.32 -14.00 -22.89
C THR A 9 19.90 -15.28 -23.62
N ARG A 10 18.96 -16.05 -23.07
CA ARG A 10 18.53 -17.33 -23.64
C ARG A 10 17.06 -17.36 -24.05
N SER A 11 16.13 -17.08 -23.13
CA SER A 11 14.71 -17.12 -23.43
C SER A 11 13.88 -16.39 -22.37
N PRO A 12 12.87 -15.61 -22.78
CA PRO A 12 11.96 -14.94 -21.84
C PRO A 12 11.13 -15.91 -20.97
N TRP A 13 11.03 -17.18 -21.36
CA TRP A 13 10.30 -18.19 -20.60
C TRP A 13 10.90 -18.46 -19.21
N TYR A 14 12.21 -18.29 -19.02
CA TYR A 14 12.84 -18.37 -17.70
C TYR A 14 12.35 -17.27 -16.75
N SER A 15 12.16 -16.05 -17.29
CA SER A 15 11.61 -14.95 -16.52
C SER A 15 10.15 -15.18 -16.15
N ILE A 16 9.34 -15.55 -17.13
CA ILE A 16 7.92 -15.85 -16.95
C ILE A 16 7.74 -16.95 -15.91
N GLY A 17 8.46 -18.06 -16.06
CA GLY A 17 8.41 -19.17 -15.11
C GLY A 17 8.82 -18.77 -13.69
N GLY A 18 9.92 -18.05 -13.54
CA GLY A 18 10.42 -17.59 -12.24
C GLY A 18 9.43 -16.65 -11.54
N TYR A 19 8.91 -15.67 -12.25
CA TYR A 19 7.92 -14.73 -11.67
C TYR A 19 6.57 -15.40 -11.40
N THR A 20 6.13 -16.34 -12.23
CA THR A 20 4.90 -17.11 -12.00
C THR A 20 4.99 -17.91 -10.71
N VAL A 21 6.08 -18.65 -10.49
CA VAL A 21 6.29 -19.43 -9.26
C VAL A 21 6.34 -18.51 -8.04
N ALA A 22 7.08 -17.40 -8.11
CA ALA A 22 7.16 -16.44 -7.02
C ALA A 22 5.79 -15.85 -6.68
N THR A 23 5.01 -15.45 -7.70
CA THR A 23 3.66 -14.89 -7.50
C THR A 23 2.70 -15.94 -6.94
N ALA A 24 2.71 -17.17 -7.46
CA ALA A 24 1.88 -18.26 -6.96
C ALA A 24 2.19 -18.57 -5.48
N THR A 25 3.48 -18.59 -5.10
CA THR A 25 3.89 -18.76 -3.70
C THR A 25 3.37 -17.60 -2.82
N ALA A 26 3.48 -16.36 -3.28
CA ALA A 26 3.01 -15.19 -2.58
C ALA A 26 1.49 -15.23 -2.34
N VAL A 27 0.73 -15.53 -3.39
CA VAL A 27 -0.74 -15.67 -3.31
C VAL A 27 -1.13 -16.81 -2.37
N SER A 28 -0.47 -17.96 -2.46
CA SER A 28 -0.72 -19.10 -1.57
C SER A 28 -0.49 -18.75 -0.09
N ARG A 29 0.55 -17.96 0.21
CA ARG A 29 0.82 -17.50 1.58
C ARG A 29 -0.27 -16.58 2.12
N MET A 30 -0.81 -15.71 1.28
CA MET A 30 -1.92 -14.83 1.64
C MET A 30 -3.23 -15.61 1.83
N LEU A 31 -3.55 -16.53 0.91
CA LEU A 31 -4.76 -17.37 1.01
C LEU A 31 -4.77 -18.25 2.26
N ASN A 32 -3.59 -18.68 2.72
CA ASN A 32 -3.45 -19.46 3.96
C ASN A 32 -3.39 -18.59 5.22
N ASN A 33 -3.66 -17.31 5.16
CA ASN A 33 -3.59 -16.36 6.28
C ASN A 33 -2.26 -16.39 7.06
N LYS A 34 -1.15 -16.76 6.41
CA LYS A 34 0.18 -16.84 7.03
C LYS A 34 0.96 -15.53 6.90
N HIS A 35 0.65 -14.73 5.88
CA HIS A 35 1.27 -13.43 5.64
C HIS A 35 0.23 -12.43 5.14
N TRP A 36 0.40 -11.18 5.54
CA TRP A 36 -0.35 -10.06 5.00
C TRP A 36 0.20 -9.68 3.61
N LEU A 37 -0.62 -9.02 2.79
CA LEU A 37 -0.18 -8.50 1.49
C LEU A 37 1.07 -7.62 1.64
N SER A 38 1.14 -6.80 2.71
CA SER A 38 2.29 -5.97 3.04
C SER A 38 3.58 -6.77 3.20
N ASP A 39 3.53 -7.92 3.88
CA ASP A 39 4.71 -8.76 4.13
C ASP A 39 5.23 -9.33 2.81
N VAL A 40 4.32 -9.77 1.94
CA VAL A 40 4.64 -10.29 0.62
C VAL A 40 5.28 -9.22 -0.26
N MET A 41 4.72 -8.01 -0.25
CA MET A 41 5.23 -6.88 -1.04
C MET A 41 6.59 -6.39 -0.54
N VAL A 42 6.77 -6.30 0.77
CA VAL A 42 8.08 -5.96 1.38
C VAL A 42 9.10 -7.04 1.06
N GLY A 43 8.73 -8.32 1.18
CA GLY A 43 9.61 -9.43 0.82
C GLY A 43 10.04 -9.42 -0.65
N ALA A 44 9.11 -9.15 -1.56
CA ALA A 44 9.40 -8.99 -2.99
C ALA A 44 10.35 -7.81 -3.25
N GLY A 45 10.09 -6.66 -2.63
CA GLY A 45 10.94 -5.46 -2.75
C GLY A 45 12.36 -5.71 -2.24
N ILE A 46 12.51 -6.31 -1.07
CA ILE A 46 13.82 -6.69 -0.50
C ILE A 46 14.53 -7.70 -1.41
N GLY A 47 13.80 -8.68 -1.95
CA GLY A 47 14.36 -9.68 -2.86
C GLY A 47 14.92 -9.07 -4.15
N ILE A 48 14.21 -8.13 -4.76
CA ILE A 48 14.67 -7.40 -5.95
C ILE A 48 15.90 -6.54 -5.58
N LEU A 49 15.80 -5.75 -4.51
CA LEU A 49 16.88 -4.87 -4.07
C LEU A 49 18.15 -5.65 -3.74
N SER A 50 18.04 -6.76 -3.01
CA SER A 50 19.18 -7.63 -2.65
C SER A 50 19.85 -8.18 -3.89
N THR A 51 19.08 -8.57 -4.90
CA THR A 51 19.62 -9.07 -6.17
C THR A 51 20.40 -7.98 -6.88
N GLU A 52 19.85 -6.76 -7.01
CA GLU A 52 20.51 -5.63 -7.66
C GLU A 52 21.78 -5.21 -6.92
N VAL A 53 21.72 -5.11 -5.59
CA VAL A 53 22.88 -4.81 -4.75
C VAL A 53 23.95 -5.91 -4.87
N GLY A 54 23.55 -7.18 -4.92
CA GLY A 54 24.47 -8.31 -5.11
C GLY A 54 25.23 -8.21 -6.44
N TYR A 55 24.55 -7.93 -7.54
CA TYR A 55 25.20 -7.70 -8.85
C TYR A 55 26.09 -6.49 -8.83
N PHE A 56 25.63 -5.37 -8.25
CA PHE A 56 26.43 -4.15 -8.12
C PHE A 56 27.73 -4.39 -7.36
N LEU A 57 27.66 -5.09 -6.21
CA LEU A 57 28.85 -5.41 -5.42
C LEU A 57 29.79 -6.37 -6.17
N THR A 58 29.23 -7.35 -6.88
CA THR A 58 30.02 -8.28 -7.69
C THR A 58 30.76 -7.52 -8.80
N ASP A 59 30.09 -6.62 -9.48
CA ASP A 59 30.70 -5.77 -10.51
C ASP A 59 31.78 -4.87 -9.93
N LEU A 60 31.56 -4.30 -8.74
CA LEU A 60 32.54 -3.45 -8.06
C LEU A 60 33.81 -4.23 -7.67
N ILE A 61 33.66 -5.47 -7.19
CA ILE A 61 34.76 -6.30 -6.68
C ILE A 61 35.53 -7.00 -7.82
N PHE A 62 34.82 -7.44 -8.88
CA PHE A 62 35.38 -8.28 -9.94
C PHE A 62 35.49 -7.59 -11.31
N LYS A 63 35.35 -6.27 -11.36
CA LYS A 63 35.29 -5.46 -12.57
C LYS A 63 36.43 -5.71 -13.57
N ASP A 64 37.60 -6.13 -13.10
CA ASP A 64 38.80 -6.36 -13.94
C ASP A 64 38.98 -7.81 -14.39
N LYS A 65 38.06 -8.72 -14.05
CA LYS A 65 38.20 -10.18 -14.32
C LYS A 65 37.38 -10.69 -15.50
N GLY A 66 36.83 -9.83 -16.34
CA GLY A 66 36.19 -10.21 -17.61
C GLY A 66 34.87 -10.97 -17.50
N ILE A 67 34.25 -11.06 -16.29
CA ILE A 67 33.01 -11.77 -16.06
C ILE A 67 31.79 -10.83 -16.19
N THR A 68 32.01 -9.55 -16.17
CA THR A 68 30.97 -8.52 -16.22
C THR A 68 30.79 -7.97 -17.62
N HIS A 69 29.64 -8.24 -18.19
CA HIS A 69 29.15 -7.40 -19.27
C HIS A 69 28.92 -6.00 -18.72
N SER A 70 29.62 -5.05 -19.29
CA SER A 70 29.63 -3.62 -18.94
C SER A 70 28.26 -2.95 -19.17
N TYR A 71 27.27 -3.34 -18.41
CA TYR A 71 25.96 -2.67 -18.42
C TYR A 71 25.89 -1.46 -17.49
N LEU A 72 26.92 -1.24 -16.68
CA LEU A 72 27.10 0.00 -15.92
C LEU A 72 28.05 0.97 -16.64
N GLY A 73 28.37 0.74 -17.91
CA GLY A 73 29.02 1.74 -18.73
C GLY A 73 28.26 3.05 -18.58
N PHE A 74 28.97 4.12 -18.29
CA PHE A 74 28.45 5.48 -18.33
C PHE A 74 28.05 5.84 -19.77
N GLU A 75 27.09 5.12 -20.34
CA GLU A 75 26.45 5.57 -21.54
C GLU A 75 25.92 6.97 -21.25
N THR A 76 26.31 7.91 -22.03
CA THR A 76 25.75 9.26 -22.06
C THR A 76 24.29 9.11 -22.41
N PHE A 77 23.45 9.01 -21.36
CA PHE A 77 22.00 8.95 -21.51
C PHE A 77 21.55 10.25 -22.18
N ASN A 78 21.37 10.20 -23.47
CA ASN A 78 20.72 11.28 -24.17
C ASN A 78 19.22 11.15 -23.89
N TYR A 79 18.76 11.78 -22.79
CA TYR A 79 17.41 11.73 -22.31
C TYR A 79 16.47 12.56 -23.23
N GLN A 80 16.27 12.09 -24.44
CA GLN A 80 15.33 12.70 -25.39
C GLN A 80 13.96 12.01 -25.40
N ARG A 81 13.77 10.94 -24.63
CA ARG A 81 12.55 10.13 -24.66
C ARG A 81 11.55 10.54 -23.57
N ASN A 82 10.28 10.23 -23.81
CA ASN A 82 9.20 10.51 -22.86
C ASN A 82 9.31 9.58 -21.64
N PRO A 83 9.13 10.06 -20.41
CA PRO A 83 9.29 9.24 -19.20
C PRO A 83 8.08 8.36 -18.90
N SER A 84 7.52 7.69 -19.92
CA SER A 84 6.44 6.72 -19.71
C SER A 84 6.92 5.55 -18.89
N PHE A 85 6.09 5.08 -17.97
CA PHE A 85 6.50 4.03 -17.05
C PHE A 85 5.32 3.17 -16.59
N PHE A 86 5.65 1.97 -16.14
CA PHE A 86 4.78 1.10 -15.35
C PHE A 86 5.60 0.49 -14.21
N GLY A 87 5.05 0.45 -13.01
CA GLY A 87 5.79 -0.07 -11.88
C GLY A 87 4.95 -0.48 -10.68
N ILE A 88 5.67 -1.00 -9.70
CA ILE A 88 5.14 -1.40 -8.40
C ILE A 88 5.61 -0.38 -7.38
N TYR A 89 4.74 0.02 -6.49
CA TYR A 89 5.08 0.90 -5.39
C TYR A 89 4.62 0.35 -4.06
N MET A 90 5.31 0.77 -3.02
CA MET A 90 4.96 0.51 -1.64
C MET A 90 5.34 1.68 -0.75
N GLY A 91 4.64 1.81 0.37
CA GLY A 91 4.94 2.89 1.31
C GLY A 91 4.27 2.70 2.66
N PHE A 92 4.71 3.51 3.61
CA PHE A 92 4.09 3.68 4.92
C PHE A 92 3.07 4.80 4.86
N SER A 93 1.87 4.49 5.34
CA SER A 93 0.74 5.42 5.33
C SER A 93 0.40 5.86 6.75
N LEU A 94 0.27 7.16 6.93
CA LEU A 94 -0.13 7.81 8.16
C LEU A 94 -1.50 8.45 7.95
N MET A 95 -2.46 8.16 8.84
CA MET A 95 -3.79 8.76 8.82
C MET A 95 -4.09 9.37 10.17
N PRO A 96 -4.02 10.71 10.32
CA PRO A 96 -4.26 11.36 11.60
C PRO A 96 -5.75 11.40 12.00
N THR A 97 -6.62 10.81 11.17
CA THR A 97 -8.06 10.82 11.38
C THR A 97 -8.46 9.98 12.61
N LYS A 98 -9.30 10.56 13.48
CA LYS A 98 -9.92 9.88 14.61
C LYS A 98 -11.36 9.52 14.27
N PHE A 99 -11.76 8.31 14.60
CA PHE A 99 -13.10 7.77 14.33
C PHE A 99 -13.88 7.69 15.66
N ASN A 100 -15.02 8.35 15.72
CA ASN A 100 -15.96 8.23 16.83
C ASN A 100 -17.10 7.32 16.33
N LEU A 101 -16.99 6.02 16.52
CA LEU A 101 -17.95 5.03 16.00
C LEU A 101 -19.17 4.85 16.92
N ALA A 102 -19.01 5.11 18.19
CA ALA A 102 -20.06 5.12 19.21
C ALA A 102 -19.69 6.14 20.30
N PRO A 103 -20.63 6.53 21.20
CA PRO A 103 -20.37 7.53 22.25
C PRO A 103 -19.07 7.29 23.03
N ASP A 104 -18.76 6.01 23.32
CA ASP A 104 -17.58 5.63 24.12
C ASP A 104 -16.47 4.94 23.33
N VAL A 105 -16.67 4.71 22.01
CA VAL A 105 -15.71 4.02 21.15
C VAL A 105 -15.02 5.01 20.22
N ARG A 106 -13.81 5.41 20.60
CA ARG A 106 -12.95 6.30 19.80
C ARG A 106 -11.72 5.56 19.32
N LEU A 107 -11.60 5.42 18.02
CA LEU A 107 -10.48 4.78 17.37
C LEU A 107 -9.59 5.79 16.65
N LYS A 108 -8.32 5.44 16.54
CA LYS A 108 -7.33 6.14 15.73
C LYS A 108 -6.66 5.13 14.79
N ALA A 109 -6.46 5.51 13.55
CA ALA A 109 -5.63 4.73 12.65
C ALA A 109 -4.18 4.80 13.12
N SER A 110 -3.55 3.64 13.31
CA SER A 110 -2.11 3.51 13.50
C SER A 110 -1.40 3.56 12.14
N PRO A 111 -0.08 3.82 12.13
CA PRO A 111 0.67 3.73 10.88
C PRO A 111 0.44 2.39 10.19
N GLY A 112 0.14 2.45 8.91
CA GLY A 112 -0.15 1.29 8.09
C GLY A 112 0.74 1.21 6.87
N SER A 113 0.40 0.32 5.94
CA SER A 113 1.12 0.13 4.69
C SER A 113 0.20 0.32 3.49
N THR A 114 0.78 0.79 2.42
CA THR A 114 0.14 0.88 1.09
C THR A 114 1.04 0.22 0.07
N ALA A 115 0.43 -0.55 -0.82
CA ALA A 115 1.11 -1.15 -1.95
C ALA A 115 0.22 -1.14 -3.19
N GLY A 116 0.82 -1.18 -4.37
CA GLY A 116 0.04 -1.19 -5.59
C GLY A 116 0.85 -1.10 -6.87
N PHE A 117 0.11 -0.87 -7.95
CA PHE A 117 0.66 -0.66 -9.29
C PHE A 117 0.37 0.76 -9.74
N GLU A 118 1.31 1.35 -10.43
CA GLU A 118 1.20 2.70 -10.98
C GLU A 118 1.81 2.73 -12.38
N GLY A 119 1.16 3.43 -13.31
CA GLY A 119 1.68 3.61 -14.64
C GLY A 119 1.19 4.92 -15.25
N ALA A 120 2.03 5.51 -16.10
CA ALA A 120 1.69 6.71 -16.83
C ALA A 120 2.31 6.70 -18.23
N TRP A 121 1.52 7.15 -19.17
CA TRP A 121 1.94 7.41 -20.54
C TRP A 121 2.20 8.91 -20.71
N PHE A 122 3.40 9.30 -21.07
CA PHE A 122 3.80 10.67 -21.28
C PHE A 122 3.73 11.04 -22.76
N MET A 123 2.96 12.08 -23.07
CA MET A 123 2.85 12.65 -24.42
C MET A 123 4.11 13.43 -24.79
N ASN A 124 4.76 14.03 -23.81
CA ASN A 124 6.03 14.74 -23.94
C ASN A 124 6.85 14.55 -22.66
N ARG A 125 8.01 15.22 -22.53
CA ARG A 125 8.90 15.08 -21.38
C ARG A 125 8.28 15.54 -20.05
N TYR A 126 7.22 16.33 -20.10
CA TYR A 126 6.70 17.06 -18.95
C TYR A 126 5.32 16.58 -18.51
N ILE A 127 4.47 16.20 -19.47
CA ILE A 127 3.06 15.94 -19.22
C ILE A 127 2.70 14.52 -19.69
N GLY A 128 2.09 13.77 -18.78
CA GLY A 128 1.55 12.45 -19.01
C GLY A 128 0.18 12.27 -18.40
N PHE A 129 -0.47 11.18 -18.79
CA PHE A 129 -1.72 10.71 -18.22
C PHE A 129 -1.56 9.26 -17.78
N GLY A 130 -2.15 8.90 -16.66
CA GLY A 130 -1.98 7.56 -16.12
C GLY A 130 -2.91 7.25 -14.97
N GLY A 131 -2.58 6.18 -14.26
CA GLY A 131 -3.36 5.78 -13.10
C GLY A 131 -2.61 4.86 -12.16
N ARG A 132 -3.25 4.59 -11.03
CA ARG A 132 -2.76 3.66 -10.03
C ARG A 132 -3.89 2.85 -9.43
N ILE A 133 -3.53 1.64 -8.99
CA ILE A 133 -4.37 0.80 -8.13
C ILE A 133 -3.58 0.57 -6.85
N SER A 134 -4.23 0.78 -5.70
CA SER A 134 -3.62 0.66 -4.38
C SER A 134 -4.44 -0.20 -3.45
N ALA A 135 -3.77 -0.97 -2.62
CA ALA A 135 -4.31 -1.56 -1.42
C ALA A 135 -3.62 -0.94 -0.21
N THR A 136 -4.40 -0.42 0.73
CA THR A 136 -3.92 0.22 1.96
C THR A 136 -4.54 -0.50 3.13
N SER A 137 -3.73 -0.85 4.12
CA SER A 137 -4.16 -1.47 5.37
C SER A 137 -3.61 -0.70 6.56
N MET A 138 -4.48 -0.27 7.46
CA MET A 138 -4.12 0.50 8.64
C MET A 138 -4.74 -0.13 9.88
N PRO A 139 -3.93 -0.61 10.84
CA PRO A 139 -4.44 -1.08 12.12
C PRO A 139 -5.18 0.04 12.86
N LEU A 140 -6.28 -0.31 13.50
CA LEU A 140 -7.02 0.62 14.33
C LEU A 140 -6.68 0.40 15.81
N SER A 141 -6.44 1.48 16.53
CA SER A 141 -6.15 1.45 17.98
C SER A 141 -7.12 2.35 18.75
N LEU A 142 -7.42 1.96 19.97
CA LEU A 142 -8.22 2.79 20.88
C LEU A 142 -7.48 4.07 21.27
N THR A 143 -8.19 5.19 21.26
CA THR A 143 -7.63 6.48 21.68
C THR A 143 -7.64 6.67 23.20
N LYS A 144 -8.57 6.02 23.90
CA LYS A 144 -8.67 6.02 25.38
C LYS A 144 -9.07 4.63 25.85
N PRO A 145 -8.55 4.15 27.00
CA PRO A 145 -9.12 2.98 27.65
C PRO A 145 -10.61 3.24 27.96
N LEU A 146 -11.45 2.24 27.81
CA LEU A 146 -12.85 2.35 28.23
C LEU A 146 -12.89 2.70 29.73
N ALA A 147 -13.57 3.78 30.08
CA ALA A 147 -13.66 4.23 31.45
C ALA A 147 -14.47 3.27 32.36
N ASN A 148 -15.40 2.50 31.74
CA ASN A 148 -16.14 1.40 32.37
C ASN A 148 -16.22 0.23 31.38
N PRO A 149 -15.52 -0.87 31.65
CA PRO A 149 -15.43 -2.01 30.72
C PRO A 149 -16.70 -2.90 30.77
N THR A 150 -17.86 -2.35 31.00
CA THR A 150 -19.13 -3.10 30.91
C THR A 150 -19.92 -2.71 29.70
N VAL A 151 -20.32 -3.71 28.90
CA VAL A 151 -21.26 -3.49 27.80
C VAL A 151 -22.63 -3.15 28.41
N PRO A 152 -23.27 -2.03 28.03
CA PRO A 152 -24.56 -1.64 28.61
C PRO A 152 -25.59 -2.78 28.57
N GLY A 153 -26.13 -3.15 29.72
CA GLY A 153 -27.15 -4.21 29.86
C GLY A 153 -26.64 -5.64 29.96
N THR A 154 -25.32 -5.82 30.20
CA THR A 154 -24.72 -7.15 30.44
C THR A 154 -23.70 -7.08 31.55
N THR A 155 -23.49 -8.19 32.28
CA THR A 155 -22.43 -8.39 33.28
C THR A 155 -21.08 -8.72 32.64
N TYR A 156 -20.87 -8.31 31.37
CA TYR A 156 -19.70 -8.62 30.56
C TYR A 156 -18.59 -7.58 30.80
N GLN A 157 -17.48 -7.99 31.37
CA GLN A 157 -16.30 -7.15 31.57
C GLN A 157 -15.37 -7.22 30.35
N VAL A 158 -15.14 -6.08 29.70
CA VAL A 158 -14.27 -5.97 28.52
C VAL A 158 -12.82 -5.85 28.96
N ASN A 159 -11.99 -6.82 28.60
CA ASN A 159 -10.56 -6.80 28.89
C ASN A 159 -9.74 -6.18 27.75
N ALA A 160 -10.18 -6.37 26.50
CA ALA A 160 -9.53 -5.81 25.33
C ALA A 160 -10.54 -5.59 24.19
N LEU A 161 -10.23 -4.66 23.30
CA LEU A 161 -10.95 -4.51 22.03
C LEU A 161 -10.07 -5.00 20.89
N LYS A 162 -10.65 -5.84 20.05
CA LYS A 162 -10.05 -6.33 18.80
C LYS A 162 -10.79 -5.65 17.65
N SER A 163 -10.05 -4.98 16.80
CA SER A 163 -10.60 -4.33 15.62
C SER A 163 -9.96 -4.91 14.37
N ASP A 164 -10.78 -5.14 13.35
CA ASP A 164 -10.26 -5.35 12.01
C ASP A 164 -9.49 -4.09 11.57
N PRO A 165 -8.45 -4.22 10.73
CA PRO A 165 -7.76 -3.06 10.18
C PRO A 165 -8.69 -2.26 9.27
N LEU A 166 -8.40 -0.98 9.09
CA LEU A 166 -9.02 -0.16 8.07
C LEU A 166 -8.37 -0.49 6.73
N ASP A 167 -9.02 -1.36 5.98
CA ASP A 167 -8.58 -1.73 4.65
C ASP A 167 -9.25 -0.85 3.59
N MET A 168 -8.48 -0.43 2.59
CA MET A 168 -8.96 0.37 1.48
C MET A 168 -8.34 -0.11 0.18
N ILE A 169 -9.16 -0.29 -0.85
CA ILE A 169 -8.71 -0.54 -2.21
C ILE A 169 -9.08 0.68 -3.04
N GLY A 170 -8.10 1.35 -3.64
CA GLY A 170 -8.29 2.54 -4.43
C GLY A 170 -7.87 2.36 -5.88
N GLY A 171 -8.67 2.90 -6.80
CA GLY A 171 -8.32 3.06 -8.21
C GLY A 171 -8.37 4.52 -8.60
N TYR A 172 -7.29 5.06 -9.14
CA TYR A 172 -7.13 6.47 -9.45
C TYR A 172 -6.61 6.67 -10.87
N ILE A 173 -7.06 7.73 -11.52
CA ILE A 173 -6.58 8.18 -12.83
C ILE A 173 -6.34 9.69 -12.81
N GLY A 174 -5.47 10.17 -13.68
CA GLY A 174 -5.25 11.61 -13.81
C GLY A 174 -3.94 11.98 -14.48
N SER A 175 -3.53 13.23 -14.26
CA SER A 175 -2.35 13.82 -14.88
C SER A 175 -1.09 13.58 -14.06
N TYR A 176 0.00 13.36 -14.78
CA TYR A 176 1.35 13.22 -14.27
C TYR A 176 2.22 14.33 -14.88
N LEU A 177 2.99 14.98 -14.03
CA LEU A 177 3.95 15.97 -14.44
C LEU A 177 5.36 15.49 -14.07
N SER A 178 6.30 15.67 -14.98
CA SER A 178 7.70 15.30 -14.77
C SER A 178 8.61 16.44 -15.21
N TYR A 179 9.61 16.73 -14.43
CA TYR A 179 10.63 17.72 -14.76
C TYR A 179 12.02 17.07 -14.66
N PRO A 180 12.76 16.94 -15.77
CA PRO A 180 14.12 16.43 -15.76
C PRO A 180 15.07 17.48 -15.19
N VAL A 181 15.65 17.19 -14.02
CA VAL A 181 16.67 18.03 -13.39
C VAL A 181 18.03 17.78 -14.02
N THR A 182 18.31 16.50 -14.26
CA THR A 182 19.52 16.03 -14.99
C THR A 182 19.14 14.84 -15.86
N ASN A 183 20.09 14.31 -16.61
CA ASN A 183 19.87 13.12 -17.45
C ASN A 183 19.44 11.86 -16.64
N ARG A 184 19.63 11.84 -15.33
CA ARG A 184 19.28 10.70 -14.46
C ARG A 184 18.25 11.03 -13.39
N PHE A 185 18.02 12.30 -13.09
CA PHE A 185 17.16 12.74 -12.02
C PHE A 185 15.90 13.43 -12.55
N LEU A 186 14.74 12.93 -12.12
CA LEU A 186 13.44 13.50 -12.46
C LEU A 186 12.71 13.91 -11.17
N LEU A 187 12.19 15.11 -11.16
CA LEU A 187 11.15 15.53 -10.22
C LEU A 187 9.79 15.24 -10.83
N GLY A 188 8.87 14.76 -10.03
CA GLY A 188 7.52 14.45 -10.49
C GLY A 188 6.46 14.88 -9.50
N THR A 189 5.29 15.21 -10.05
CA THR A 189 4.05 15.39 -9.30
C THR A 189 2.90 14.79 -10.08
N LYS A 190 1.79 14.50 -9.40
CA LYS A 190 0.57 13.98 -10.04
C LYS A 190 -0.66 14.54 -9.36
N LEU A 191 -1.74 14.65 -10.13
CA LEU A 191 -3.07 14.98 -9.65
C LEU A 191 -4.02 13.91 -10.15
N LEU A 192 -4.57 13.14 -9.21
CA LEU A 192 -5.41 12.00 -9.52
C LEU A 192 -6.77 12.14 -8.84
N ILE A 193 -7.80 11.65 -9.52
CA ILE A 193 -9.14 11.43 -8.98
C ILE A 193 -9.47 9.96 -9.11
N GLY A 194 -10.22 9.41 -8.17
CA GLY A 194 -10.56 7.99 -8.21
C GLY A 194 -11.57 7.58 -7.19
N CYS A 195 -11.81 6.28 -7.14
CA CYS A 195 -12.74 5.65 -6.23
C CYS A 195 -11.97 4.78 -5.22
N ASN A 196 -12.44 4.83 -3.97
CA ASN A 196 -11.95 3.99 -2.89
C ASN A 196 -13.07 3.10 -2.39
N TYR A 197 -12.78 1.82 -2.29
CA TYR A 197 -13.62 0.81 -1.67
C TYR A 197 -13.03 0.45 -0.31
N SER A 198 -13.83 0.58 0.75
CA SER A 198 -13.50 0.09 2.09
C SER A 198 -14.46 -1.07 2.39
N PRO A 199 -13.95 -2.29 2.67
CA PRO A 199 -14.78 -3.41 3.08
C PRO A 199 -15.44 -3.13 4.43
N ALA A 200 -16.45 -3.94 4.77
CA ALA A 200 -17.03 -3.92 6.10
C ALA A 200 -15.97 -4.32 7.14
N SER A 201 -15.96 -3.62 8.27
CA SER A 201 -15.03 -3.86 9.37
C SER A 201 -15.79 -4.15 10.65
N ARG A 202 -15.27 -5.01 11.50
CA ARG A 202 -15.86 -5.43 12.77
C ARG A 202 -14.95 -5.02 13.93
N ILE A 203 -15.59 -4.62 14.99
CA ILE A 203 -14.95 -4.31 16.26
C ILE A 203 -15.58 -5.20 17.31
N SER A 204 -14.77 -6.07 17.88
CA SER A 204 -15.19 -7.04 18.89
C SER A 204 -14.56 -6.69 20.23
N ALA A 205 -15.31 -6.92 21.31
CA ALA A 205 -14.77 -6.91 22.66
C ALA A 205 -14.37 -8.33 23.05
N LEU A 206 -13.19 -8.44 23.61
CA LEU A 206 -12.71 -9.62 24.32
C LEU A 206 -12.96 -9.40 25.81
N GLY A 207 -13.72 -10.26 26.45
CA GLY A 207 -14.03 -10.12 27.86
C GLY A 207 -14.47 -11.42 28.49
N VAL A 208 -14.67 -11.37 29.80
CA VAL A 208 -15.13 -12.49 30.61
C VAL A 208 -16.54 -12.19 31.11
N GLU A 209 -17.45 -13.14 30.92
CA GLU A 209 -18.81 -13.08 31.47
C GLU A 209 -18.75 -13.55 32.94
N GLU A 210 -19.45 -12.86 33.83
CA GLU A 210 -19.48 -13.22 35.26
C GLU A 210 -19.98 -14.66 35.42
N GLY A 211 -19.14 -15.53 36.01
CA GLY A 211 -19.41 -16.96 36.22
C GLY A 211 -18.87 -17.91 35.13
N LYS A 212 -18.21 -17.42 34.10
CA LYS A 212 -17.53 -18.26 33.06
C LYS A 212 -16.06 -17.88 32.95
N PRO A 213 -15.11 -18.83 33.08
CA PRO A 213 -13.67 -18.54 33.01
C PRO A 213 -13.18 -18.34 31.59
N GLU A 214 -13.99 -18.56 30.57
CA GLU A 214 -13.59 -18.46 29.15
C GLU A 214 -13.73 -17.02 28.63
N THR A 215 -12.68 -16.56 27.92
CA THR A 215 -12.73 -15.29 27.22
C THR A 215 -13.65 -15.40 26.00
N ILE A 216 -14.72 -14.62 25.99
CA ILE A 216 -15.69 -14.61 24.92
C ILE A 216 -15.43 -13.39 24.02
N GLU A 217 -15.44 -13.58 22.72
CA GLU A 217 -15.40 -12.49 21.73
C GLU A 217 -16.83 -12.10 21.36
N LYS A 218 -17.19 -10.83 21.56
CA LYS A 218 -18.51 -10.29 21.26
C LYS A 218 -18.38 -9.09 20.33
N GLU A 219 -19.07 -9.13 19.19
CA GLU A 219 -19.13 -7.99 18.27
C GLU A 219 -19.86 -6.82 18.94
N ILE A 220 -19.27 -5.63 18.91
CA ILE A 220 -19.84 -4.40 19.47
C ILE A 220 -20.27 -3.46 18.37
N VAL A 221 -19.41 -3.24 17.36
CA VAL A 221 -19.66 -2.29 16.30
C VAL A 221 -19.27 -2.92 14.97
N ASN A 222 -20.17 -2.81 14.01
CA ASN A 222 -19.96 -3.22 12.64
C ASN A 222 -20.06 -1.99 11.73
N THR A 223 -19.17 -1.87 10.76
CA THR A 223 -19.25 -0.86 9.71
C THR A 223 -19.63 -1.51 8.38
N ASN A 224 -20.43 -0.81 7.59
CA ASN A 224 -20.74 -1.26 6.24
C ASN A 224 -19.58 -0.97 5.27
N LYS A 225 -19.60 -1.75 4.18
CA LYS A 225 -18.77 -1.42 3.00
C LYS A 225 -19.11 -0.02 2.50
N ALA A 226 -18.10 0.73 2.11
CA ALA A 226 -18.25 2.08 1.62
C ALA A 226 -17.49 2.29 0.31
N PHE A 227 -18.12 3.03 -0.62
CA PHE A 227 -17.50 3.54 -1.84
C PHE A 227 -17.43 5.05 -1.74
N ASN A 228 -16.24 5.60 -1.90
CA ASN A 228 -16.01 7.04 -1.79
C ASN A 228 -15.11 7.53 -2.93
N ILE A 229 -15.38 8.73 -3.41
CA ILE A 229 -14.52 9.40 -4.38
C ILE A 229 -13.38 10.06 -3.60
N GLY A 230 -12.16 9.90 -4.11
CA GLY A 230 -10.96 10.46 -3.51
C GLY A 230 -10.10 11.20 -4.52
N TYR A 231 -9.25 12.07 -3.97
CA TYR A 231 -8.24 12.83 -4.72
C TYR A 231 -6.87 12.46 -4.19
N SER A 232 -5.88 12.46 -5.06
CA SER A 232 -4.50 12.22 -4.65
C SER A 232 -3.56 13.14 -5.39
N THR A 233 -2.60 13.67 -4.65
CA THR A 233 -1.47 14.43 -5.19
C THR A 233 -0.18 13.90 -4.60
N ASN A 234 0.95 14.17 -5.27
CA ASN A 234 2.25 13.78 -4.73
C ASN A 234 3.38 14.73 -5.11
N ALA A 235 4.49 14.54 -4.39
CA ALA A 235 5.81 14.94 -4.82
C ALA A 235 6.69 13.70 -4.92
N SER A 236 7.48 13.58 -5.98
CA SER A 236 8.32 12.40 -6.20
C SER A 236 9.67 12.78 -6.79
N PHE A 237 10.65 11.96 -6.45
CA PHE A 237 12.01 12.05 -6.95
C PHE A 237 12.41 10.70 -7.53
N SER A 238 12.76 10.67 -8.81
CA SER A 238 13.11 9.45 -9.52
C SER A 238 14.57 9.47 -9.95
N TYR A 239 15.24 8.34 -9.79
CA TYR A 239 16.56 8.08 -10.28
C TYR A 239 16.56 6.99 -11.34
N ILE A 240 17.08 7.28 -12.53
CA ILE A 240 17.18 6.34 -13.65
C ILE A 240 18.43 5.49 -13.44
N LEU A 241 18.23 4.23 -13.06
CA LEU A 241 19.29 3.24 -12.89
C LEU A 241 19.79 2.74 -14.24
N HIS A 242 18.85 2.44 -15.14
CA HIS A 242 19.08 1.90 -16.47
C HIS A 242 18.08 2.52 -17.44
N PRO A 243 18.31 2.56 -18.77
CA PRO A 243 17.33 3.09 -19.74
C PRO A 243 15.91 2.60 -19.53
N ASN A 244 15.75 1.33 -19.14
CA ASN A 244 14.45 0.70 -18.92
C ASN A 244 14.05 0.57 -17.46
N LEU A 245 14.80 1.14 -16.50
CA LEU A 245 14.53 0.97 -15.07
C LEU A 245 14.78 2.26 -14.30
N ASN A 246 13.80 2.69 -13.53
CA ASN A 246 13.98 3.74 -12.55
C ASN A 246 13.50 3.33 -11.16
N VAL A 247 14.08 3.95 -10.15
CA VAL A 247 13.62 3.91 -8.76
C VAL A 247 13.10 5.29 -8.42
N ARG A 248 11.95 5.34 -7.75
CA ARG A 248 11.32 6.57 -7.34
C ARG A 248 11.04 6.53 -5.85
N VAL A 249 11.33 7.61 -5.15
CA VAL A 249 10.86 7.90 -3.80
C VAL A 249 9.74 8.93 -3.91
N PHE A 250 8.68 8.78 -3.13
CA PHE A 250 7.53 9.65 -3.23
C PHE A 250 6.88 9.94 -1.87
N LEU A 251 6.22 11.07 -1.81
CA LEU A 251 5.32 11.48 -0.75
C LEU A 251 3.96 11.73 -1.36
N ASP A 252 3.00 10.85 -1.11
CA ASP A 252 1.61 10.95 -1.59
C ASP A 252 0.71 11.50 -0.51
N TYR A 253 -0.15 12.43 -0.86
CA TYR A 253 -1.26 12.89 -0.05
C TYR A 253 -2.59 12.48 -0.69
N THR A 254 -3.39 11.73 0.04
CA THR A 254 -4.70 11.25 -0.42
C THR A 254 -5.80 11.83 0.47
N PHE A 255 -6.83 12.38 -0.15
CA PHE A 255 -7.97 13.02 0.47
C PHE A 255 -9.24 12.32 0.01
N ILE A 256 -10.01 11.73 0.94
CA ILE A 256 -11.20 10.95 0.65
C ILE A 256 -12.34 11.47 1.54
N PRO A 257 -13.26 12.30 1.00
CA PRO A 257 -14.50 12.60 1.68
C PRO A 257 -15.32 11.32 1.83
N SER A 258 -15.33 10.74 3.01
CA SER A 258 -15.93 9.43 3.25
C SER A 258 -17.26 9.53 3.98
N ARG A 259 -18.21 8.73 3.51
CA ARG A 259 -19.49 8.46 4.17
C ARG A 259 -19.54 6.97 4.50
N PHE A 260 -19.71 6.66 5.77
CA PHE A 260 -19.86 5.28 6.21
C PHE A 260 -20.90 5.18 7.33
N VAL A 261 -21.45 4.01 7.51
CA VAL A 261 -22.48 3.73 8.52
C VAL A 261 -21.92 2.71 9.49
N SER A 262 -22.08 2.98 10.78
CA SER A 262 -21.79 2.03 11.85
C SER A 262 -23.08 1.56 12.53
N TYR A 263 -23.06 0.32 12.99
CA TYR A 263 -24.15 -0.29 13.74
C TYR A 263 -23.64 -0.80 15.06
N ILE A 264 -24.37 -0.50 16.14
CA ILE A 264 -24.08 -1.11 17.45
C ILE A 264 -24.85 -2.43 17.52
N ALA A 265 -24.15 -3.53 17.73
CA ALA A 265 -24.75 -4.83 17.95
C ALA A 265 -25.39 -4.84 19.36
N ASN A 266 -26.69 -4.62 19.44
CA ASN A 266 -27.45 -4.73 20.68
C ASN A 266 -28.40 -5.93 20.61
N PRO A 267 -28.25 -6.95 21.48
CA PRO A 267 -29.12 -8.14 21.45
C PRO A 267 -30.58 -7.87 21.89
N LYS A 268 -30.89 -6.69 22.43
CA LYS A 268 -32.20 -6.36 22.99
C LYS A 268 -33.02 -5.29 22.25
N LYS A 269 -32.42 -4.62 21.25
CA LYS A 269 -33.09 -3.59 20.44
C LYS A 269 -32.58 -3.61 19.01
N GLU A 270 -33.42 -3.13 18.09
CA GLU A 270 -33.00 -2.79 16.73
C GLU A 270 -31.67 -2.06 16.76
N THR A 271 -30.77 -2.47 15.88
CA THR A 271 -29.41 -1.94 15.73
C THR A 271 -29.45 -0.42 15.60
N ASP A 272 -28.87 0.29 16.57
CA ASP A 272 -28.69 1.73 16.45
C ASP A 272 -27.75 2.02 15.30
N ARG A 273 -28.25 2.73 14.30
CA ARG A 273 -27.55 3.10 13.08
C ARG A 273 -26.99 4.51 13.22
N PHE A 274 -25.68 4.67 13.02
CA PHE A 274 -25.00 5.95 13.01
C PHE A 274 -24.39 6.23 11.64
N GLU A 275 -24.75 7.36 11.06
CA GLU A 275 -24.14 7.86 9.82
C GLU A 275 -22.96 8.79 10.14
N HIS A 276 -21.82 8.49 9.54
CA HIS A 276 -20.61 9.26 9.74
C HIS A 276 -20.18 9.91 8.44
N HIS A 277 -19.95 11.22 8.52
CA HIS A 277 -19.30 11.98 7.47
C HIS A 277 -17.90 12.36 7.96
N LYS A 278 -16.89 11.72 7.43
CA LYS A 278 -15.49 11.97 7.82
C LYS A 278 -14.62 12.03 6.58
N THR A 279 -13.78 13.04 6.56
CA THR A 279 -12.72 13.10 5.56
C THR A 279 -11.53 12.28 6.03
N LEU A 280 -11.18 11.27 5.23
CA LEU A 280 -9.97 10.49 5.44
C LEU A 280 -8.82 11.20 4.73
N GLN A 281 -7.76 11.48 5.47
CA GLN A 281 -6.55 12.11 4.96
C GLN A 281 -5.39 11.16 5.23
N ALA A 282 -4.73 10.70 4.18
CA ALA A 282 -3.60 9.80 4.30
C ALA A 282 -2.35 10.43 3.67
N LEU A 283 -1.26 10.41 4.42
CA LEU A 283 0.06 10.76 3.95
C LEU A 283 0.87 9.47 3.81
N THR A 284 1.34 9.17 2.60
CA THR A 284 2.10 7.96 2.33
C THR A 284 3.50 8.31 1.85
N LEU A 285 4.51 7.89 2.62
CA LEU A 285 5.91 7.95 2.20
C LEU A 285 6.31 6.59 1.66
N GLY A 286 6.85 6.54 0.44
CA GLY A 286 7.15 5.25 -0.17
C GLY A 286 8.19 5.30 -1.26
N ALA A 287 8.41 4.12 -1.84
CA ALA A 287 9.29 3.92 -2.97
C ALA A 287 8.61 3.08 -4.05
N SER A 288 9.05 3.25 -5.28
CA SER A 288 8.58 2.44 -6.42
C SER A 288 9.75 2.05 -7.32
N VAL A 289 9.59 0.89 -7.93
CA VAL A 289 10.46 0.40 -9.00
C VAL A 289 9.63 0.39 -10.28
N ASN A 290 10.11 1.07 -11.29
CA ASN A 290 9.35 1.30 -12.51
C ASN A 290 10.15 0.86 -13.74
N ILE A 291 9.47 0.14 -14.63
CA ILE A 291 9.94 -0.15 -15.97
C ILE A 291 9.59 1.04 -16.85
N MET A 292 10.59 1.57 -17.53
CA MET A 292 10.41 2.68 -18.47
C MET A 292 9.93 2.13 -19.82
N LEU A 293 8.86 2.72 -20.31
CA LEU A 293 8.22 2.38 -21.60
C LEU A 293 8.56 3.50 -22.58
N TRP A 294 9.41 3.20 -23.54
CA TRP A 294 9.88 4.18 -24.54
C TRP A 294 9.09 4.09 -25.85
#